data_d54d0f4e8fe375a2c8200b709c543d9d
#
_entry.id   d54d0f4e8fe375a2c8200b709c543d9d
#
_cell.length_a   1.000
_cell.length_b   1.000
_cell.length_c   1.000
_cell.angle_alpha   90.00
_cell.angle_beta   90.00
_cell.angle_gamma   90.00
#
_symmetry.space_group_name_H-M   'P 1'
#
loop_
_entity.id
_entity.type
_entity.pdbx_description
1 polymer ?
#
loop_
_entity_poly.entity_id
_entity_poly.type
_entity_poly.pdbx_seq_one_letter_code
_entity_poly.pdbx_strand_id
1 'polypeptide(L)'
;MVSGLWAAEAPQPLLAPREGLAEWKGKREGLIARWEQALGAPTKSSHLEVNQVEVLEVFMTPEFKGTVLRQRTGPDSWQRILLMEPLKLKGRTAGVVVPFYDPDRMCGYDLKTKAKLGPERNTAFFGLHLVQQGYVVAAVEAYPFNILTPAEQAASKGGMGVWRDAAAKLARQESRWTGMGKLAHDTRLAADALRGHEGVDPTRIAVMGHSLGGKMAFYAGCLDPRFKAIVASDFGIAWDSTNWGDAWYFGSKLKAMRADGLSHEQLLACAAPTSFFLIAGQYDSQAACGPILDAARKVHLLYGKDDSIEMFDHHTGHQPSWDALKSAYLWLAQKMDMPRPDFAYLDQLAREQAKSAK
;
A
#
# COMPACT_ATOMS: atom_id res chain seq x y z
N MET A 1 -19.86 4.90 28.65
CA MET A 1 -20.75 5.43 27.63
C MET A 1 -20.62 6.95 27.62
N VAL A 2 -19.80 7.49 26.75
CA VAL A 2 -19.91 8.85 26.21
C VAL A 2 -19.28 8.78 24.83
N SER A 3 -20.10 8.56 23.81
CA SER A 3 -19.74 8.70 22.41
C SER A 3 -19.67 10.19 22.09
N GLY A 4 -18.53 10.79 22.34
CA GLY A 4 -18.21 12.09 21.77
C GLY A 4 -17.96 11.91 20.29
N LEU A 5 -18.95 12.15 19.46
CA LEU A 5 -18.78 12.41 18.04
C LEU A 5 -17.91 13.67 17.92
N TRP A 6 -16.62 13.48 17.76
CA TRP A 6 -15.74 14.55 17.28
C TRP A 6 -16.15 14.78 15.82
N ALA A 7 -16.83 15.89 15.56
CA ALA A 7 -17.00 16.35 14.19
C ALA A 7 -15.60 16.49 13.60
N ALA A 8 -15.30 15.73 12.55
CA ALA A 8 -14.02 15.85 11.86
C ALA A 8 -13.85 17.31 11.44
N GLU A 9 -12.79 17.95 11.90
CA GLU A 9 -12.48 19.32 11.50
C GLU A 9 -12.31 19.36 9.99
N ALA A 10 -12.97 20.30 9.32
CA ALA A 10 -12.88 20.40 7.86
C ALA A 10 -11.41 20.57 7.44
N PRO A 11 -10.95 19.89 6.39
CA PRO A 11 -9.58 20.00 5.91
C PRO A 11 -9.21 21.47 5.64
N GLN A 12 -8.03 21.88 6.12
CA GLN A 12 -7.55 23.23 5.87
C GLN A 12 -7.27 23.42 4.36
N PRO A 13 -7.53 24.60 3.79
CA PRO A 13 -7.24 24.85 2.38
C PRO A 13 -5.78 24.60 2.04
N LEU A 14 -5.49 23.70 1.13
CA LEU A 14 -4.13 23.37 0.67
C LEU A 14 -3.57 24.46 -0.22
N LEU A 15 -4.43 25.18 -0.95
CA LEU A 15 -4.09 26.25 -1.86
C LEU A 15 -4.63 27.58 -1.34
N ALA A 16 -3.80 28.61 -1.37
CA ALA A 16 -4.24 29.98 -1.18
C ALA A 16 -5.08 30.45 -2.41
N PRO A 17 -5.94 31.48 -2.28
CA PRO A 17 -6.64 32.05 -3.40
C PRO A 17 -5.66 32.46 -4.52
N ARG A 18 -5.88 31.95 -5.75
CA ARG A 18 -5.04 32.19 -6.94
C ARG A 18 -3.64 31.55 -6.90
N GLU A 19 -3.35 30.66 -5.95
CA GLU A 19 -2.11 29.88 -5.94
C GLU A 19 -2.04 28.97 -7.17
N GLY A 20 -0.97 29.08 -7.95
CA GLY A 20 -0.75 28.31 -9.16
C GLY A 20 0.22 27.13 -8.96
N LEU A 21 0.53 26.44 -10.06
CA LEU A 21 1.39 25.27 -10.05
C LEU A 21 2.82 25.55 -9.55
N ALA A 22 3.36 26.72 -9.87
CA ALA A 22 4.74 27.08 -9.49
C ALA A 22 4.87 27.23 -7.96
N GLU A 23 3.95 27.98 -7.36
CA GLU A 23 3.88 28.19 -5.91
C GLU A 23 3.63 26.87 -5.18
N TRP A 24 2.69 26.05 -5.71
CA TRP A 24 2.43 24.73 -5.14
C TRP A 24 3.68 23.85 -5.15
N LYS A 25 4.45 23.80 -6.25
CA LYS A 25 5.69 23.02 -6.33
C LYS A 25 6.70 23.38 -5.23
N GLY A 26 6.90 24.67 -4.98
CA GLY A 26 7.75 25.12 -3.88
C GLY A 26 7.25 24.69 -2.50
N LYS A 27 5.95 24.83 -2.26
CA LYS A 27 5.30 24.39 -1.02
C LYS A 27 5.37 22.86 -0.82
N ARG A 28 5.16 22.10 -1.90
CA ARG A 28 5.20 20.63 -1.90
C ARG A 28 6.53 20.08 -1.39
N GLU A 29 7.66 20.64 -1.79
CA GLU A 29 8.98 20.19 -1.35
C GLU A 29 9.12 20.29 0.18
N GLY A 30 8.68 21.39 0.77
CA GLY A 30 8.67 21.58 2.22
C GLY A 30 7.72 20.60 2.93
N LEU A 31 6.55 20.31 2.36
CA LEU A 31 5.61 19.34 2.90
C LEU A 31 6.17 17.91 2.87
N ILE A 32 6.78 17.50 1.76
CA ILE A 32 7.43 16.18 1.65
C ILE A 32 8.55 16.05 2.68
N ALA A 33 9.41 17.07 2.81
CA ALA A 33 10.50 17.06 3.80
C ALA A 33 9.97 16.90 5.24
N ARG A 34 8.86 17.57 5.58
CA ARG A 34 8.21 17.43 6.89
C ARG A 34 7.64 16.02 7.10
N TRP A 35 7.01 15.42 6.08
CA TRP A 35 6.53 14.05 6.13
C TRP A 35 7.67 13.04 6.30
N GLU A 36 8.75 13.18 5.54
CA GLU A 36 9.92 12.31 5.65
C GLU A 36 10.60 12.45 7.02
N GLN A 37 10.68 13.66 7.57
CA GLN A 37 11.16 13.90 8.94
C GLN A 37 10.26 13.23 9.98
N ALA A 38 8.94 13.31 9.86
CA ALA A 38 7.98 12.72 10.79
C ALA A 38 8.00 11.19 10.74
N LEU A 39 8.11 10.61 9.55
CA LEU A 39 8.25 9.17 9.34
C LEU A 39 9.60 8.64 9.84
N GLY A 40 10.64 9.43 9.69
CA GLY A 40 12.01 9.03 9.95
C GLY A 40 12.58 8.11 8.87
N ALA A 41 13.85 7.79 9.03
CA ALA A 41 14.58 6.91 8.13
C ALA A 41 15.67 6.16 8.91
N PRO A 42 16.19 5.03 8.38
CA PRO A 42 17.33 4.36 8.96
C PRO A 42 18.56 5.28 8.96
N THR A 43 19.48 5.05 9.89
CA THR A 43 20.72 5.82 9.96
C THR A 43 21.60 5.61 8.72
N LYS A 44 22.39 6.62 8.33
CA LYS A 44 23.21 6.57 7.10
C LYS A 44 24.18 5.38 7.02
N SER A 45 24.65 4.87 8.16
CA SER A 45 25.51 3.69 8.21
C SER A 45 24.83 2.41 7.73
N SER A 46 23.49 2.39 7.70
CA SER A 46 22.69 1.25 7.25
C SER A 46 22.41 1.24 5.73
N HIS A 47 22.75 2.32 5.00
CA HIS A 47 22.42 2.43 3.57
C HIS A 47 23.36 1.66 2.64
N LEU A 48 24.58 1.32 3.08
CA LEU A 48 25.59 0.72 2.20
C LEU A 48 25.21 -0.69 1.67
N GLU A 49 24.25 -1.36 2.30
CA GLU A 49 23.85 -2.71 1.94
C GLU A 49 22.32 -2.86 1.77
N VAL A 50 21.56 -1.77 1.85
CA VAL A 50 20.12 -1.78 1.59
C VAL A 50 19.88 -2.08 0.11
N ASN A 51 18.79 -2.80 -0.18
CA ASN A 51 18.40 -3.23 -1.52
C ASN A 51 19.15 -4.45 -2.10
N GLN A 52 20.01 -5.12 -1.30
CA GLN A 52 20.53 -6.43 -1.69
C GLN A 52 19.35 -7.41 -1.84
N VAL A 53 19.30 -8.12 -2.96
CA VAL A 53 18.22 -9.08 -3.28
C VAL A 53 18.84 -10.47 -3.46
N GLU A 54 18.21 -11.47 -2.85
CA GLU A 54 18.59 -12.87 -2.98
C GLU A 54 17.38 -13.70 -3.39
N VAL A 55 17.55 -14.57 -4.38
CA VAL A 55 16.53 -15.54 -4.79
C VAL A 55 16.55 -16.74 -3.84
N LEU A 56 15.42 -17.01 -3.21
CA LEU A 56 15.26 -18.15 -2.30
C LEU A 56 14.66 -19.37 -2.99
N GLU A 57 13.67 -19.16 -3.84
CA GLU A 57 12.93 -20.25 -4.49
C GLU A 57 12.27 -19.76 -5.77
N VAL A 58 12.16 -20.64 -6.77
CA VAL A 58 11.34 -20.46 -7.96
C VAL A 58 10.37 -21.64 -8.08
N PHE A 59 9.09 -21.35 -8.31
CA PHE A 59 8.07 -22.38 -8.43
C PHE A 59 7.00 -21.99 -9.47
N MET A 60 6.16 -22.96 -9.84
CA MET A 60 5.06 -22.76 -10.76
C MET A 60 3.74 -23.12 -10.08
N THR A 61 2.70 -22.35 -10.37
CA THR A 61 1.31 -22.68 -10.08
C THR A 61 0.52 -22.75 -11.39
N PRO A 62 -0.73 -23.22 -11.37
CA PRO A 62 -1.58 -23.12 -12.57
C PRO A 62 -1.85 -21.68 -13.02
N GLU A 63 -1.68 -20.69 -12.14
CA GLU A 63 -2.04 -19.30 -12.38
C GLU A 63 -0.84 -18.38 -12.66
N PHE A 64 0.35 -18.68 -12.12
CA PHE A 64 1.53 -17.81 -12.27
C PHE A 64 2.85 -18.56 -12.01
N LYS A 65 3.95 -17.98 -12.49
CA LYS A 65 5.31 -18.32 -12.05
C LYS A 65 5.66 -17.45 -10.86
N GLY A 66 6.07 -18.08 -9.75
CA GLY A 66 6.47 -17.42 -8.50
C GLY A 66 7.98 -17.47 -8.28
N THR A 67 8.58 -16.36 -7.89
CA THR A 67 9.95 -16.27 -7.41
C THR A 67 9.94 -15.65 -6.01
N VAL A 68 10.29 -16.43 -4.99
CA VAL A 68 10.44 -15.92 -3.62
C VAL A 68 11.81 -15.31 -3.49
N LEU A 69 11.84 -14.06 -3.08
CA LEU A 69 13.04 -13.27 -2.81
C LEU A 69 13.10 -12.90 -1.34
N ARG A 70 14.32 -12.65 -0.86
CA ARG A 70 14.53 -11.76 0.29
C ARG A 70 15.30 -10.52 -0.14
N GLN A 71 14.89 -9.38 0.37
CA GLN A 71 15.49 -8.08 0.10
C GLN A 71 15.90 -7.42 1.41
N ARG A 72 17.11 -6.90 1.47
CA ARG A 72 17.61 -6.21 2.65
C ARG A 72 16.97 -4.83 2.79
N THR A 73 16.34 -4.55 3.92
CA THR A 73 15.61 -3.31 4.20
C THR A 73 16.23 -2.47 5.31
N GLY A 74 17.30 -2.97 5.92
CA GLY A 74 18.07 -2.32 6.97
C GLY A 74 19.24 -3.19 7.40
N PRO A 75 20.03 -2.78 8.42
CA PRO A 75 21.23 -3.51 8.86
C PRO A 75 20.93 -4.97 9.18
N ASP A 76 19.88 -5.22 9.97
CA ASP A 76 19.48 -6.54 10.46
C ASP A 76 18.06 -6.92 10.04
N SER A 77 17.53 -6.31 8.96
CA SER A 77 16.19 -6.58 8.50
C SER A 77 16.14 -6.96 7.02
N TRP A 78 15.42 -8.04 6.74
CA TRP A 78 15.20 -8.60 5.40
C TRP A 78 13.73 -8.86 5.22
N GLN A 79 13.14 -8.26 4.19
CA GLN A 79 11.75 -8.54 3.82
C GLN A 79 11.66 -9.68 2.80
N ARG A 80 10.61 -10.46 2.91
CA ARG A 80 10.24 -11.46 1.92
C ARG A 80 9.37 -10.82 0.85
N ILE A 81 9.69 -11.08 -0.40
CA ILE A 81 8.95 -10.65 -1.57
C ILE A 81 8.61 -11.89 -2.39
N LEU A 82 7.38 -12.01 -2.85
CA LEU A 82 7.00 -12.92 -3.92
C LEU A 82 6.84 -12.12 -5.21
N LEU A 83 7.74 -12.34 -6.17
CA LEU A 83 7.50 -11.90 -7.55
C LEU A 83 6.59 -12.92 -8.23
N MET A 84 5.51 -12.44 -8.82
CA MET A 84 4.54 -13.22 -9.57
C MET A 84 4.55 -12.76 -11.02
N GLU A 85 4.83 -13.69 -11.92
CA GLU A 85 4.87 -13.45 -13.35
C GLU A 85 3.68 -14.13 -14.05
N PRO A 86 2.99 -13.48 -14.99
CA PRO A 86 2.00 -14.15 -15.84
C PRO A 86 2.62 -15.33 -16.60
N LEU A 87 1.93 -16.46 -16.67
CA LEU A 87 2.43 -17.65 -17.40
C LEU A 87 2.72 -17.40 -18.88
N LYS A 88 2.09 -16.39 -19.48
CA LYS A 88 2.24 -16.00 -20.88
C LYS A 88 2.71 -14.57 -21.01
N LEU A 89 3.75 -14.21 -20.26
CA LEU A 89 4.35 -12.88 -20.37
C LEU A 89 4.98 -12.69 -21.76
N LYS A 90 4.55 -11.64 -22.48
CA LYS A 90 5.09 -11.24 -23.78
C LYS A 90 5.71 -9.85 -23.69
N GLY A 91 7.03 -9.78 -23.70
CA GLY A 91 7.74 -8.50 -23.56
C GLY A 91 7.57 -7.88 -22.17
N ARG A 92 7.73 -6.55 -22.11
CA ARG A 92 7.59 -5.81 -20.85
C ARG A 92 6.14 -5.38 -20.60
N THR A 93 5.71 -5.52 -19.36
CA THR A 93 4.38 -5.10 -18.89
C THR A 93 4.49 -4.16 -17.71
N ALA A 94 3.36 -3.60 -17.25
CA ALA A 94 3.32 -2.82 -16.03
C ALA A 94 3.55 -3.71 -14.79
N GLY A 95 4.16 -3.12 -13.75
CA GLY A 95 4.40 -3.76 -12.47
C GLY A 95 3.53 -3.21 -11.35
N VAL A 96 3.14 -4.05 -10.39
CA VAL A 96 2.38 -3.62 -9.22
C VAL A 96 3.01 -4.16 -7.93
N VAL A 97 3.33 -3.27 -7.00
CA VAL A 97 3.69 -3.67 -5.62
C VAL A 97 2.41 -3.88 -4.82
N VAL A 98 2.30 -5.04 -4.16
CA VAL A 98 1.13 -5.41 -3.36
C VAL A 98 1.56 -5.73 -1.93
N PRO A 99 1.66 -4.71 -1.05
CA PRO A 99 2.03 -4.91 0.34
C PRO A 99 0.86 -5.43 1.19
N PHE A 100 1.17 -6.31 2.14
CA PHE A 100 0.23 -6.75 3.19
C PHE A 100 0.99 -7.35 4.38
N TYR A 101 0.29 -8.11 5.25
CA TYR A 101 0.91 -8.85 6.35
C TYR A 101 1.97 -9.83 5.86
N ASP A 102 1.64 -10.60 4.83
CA ASP A 102 2.50 -11.59 4.19
C ASP A 102 2.13 -11.77 2.71
N PRO A 103 3.05 -12.26 1.86
CA PRO A 103 2.80 -12.50 0.44
C PRO A 103 1.77 -13.60 0.18
N ASP A 104 1.63 -14.58 1.07
CA ASP A 104 0.72 -15.72 0.94
C ASP A 104 -0.73 -15.24 0.71
N ARG A 105 -1.18 -14.28 1.53
CA ARG A 105 -2.53 -13.70 1.43
C ARG A 105 -2.75 -12.91 0.15
N MET A 106 -1.69 -12.38 -0.44
CA MET A 106 -1.82 -11.61 -1.69
C MET A 106 -1.81 -12.48 -2.92
N CYS A 107 -1.09 -13.61 -2.88
CA CYS A 107 -1.01 -14.54 -4.01
C CYS A 107 -2.11 -15.64 -3.99
N GLY A 108 -2.84 -15.79 -2.89
CA GLY A 108 -3.86 -16.84 -2.74
C GLY A 108 -3.30 -18.25 -2.57
N TYR A 109 -2.03 -18.39 -2.18
CA TYR A 109 -1.34 -19.65 -1.94
C TYR A 109 -0.56 -19.62 -0.64
N ASP A 110 -0.52 -20.73 0.07
CA ASP A 110 0.45 -20.98 1.12
C ASP A 110 1.82 -21.24 0.46
N LEU A 111 2.78 -20.33 0.67
CA LEU A 111 4.08 -20.42 0.00
C LEU A 111 4.96 -21.55 0.51
N LYS A 112 4.66 -22.15 1.66
CA LYS A 112 5.39 -23.30 2.17
C LYS A 112 4.90 -24.61 1.55
N THR A 113 3.59 -24.80 1.46
CA THR A 113 2.97 -26.03 0.95
C THR A 113 2.62 -25.96 -0.54
N LYS A 114 2.58 -24.75 -1.12
CA LYS A 114 2.08 -24.44 -2.47
C LYS A 114 0.60 -24.78 -2.67
N ALA A 115 -0.12 -24.98 -1.58
CA ALA A 115 -1.57 -25.20 -1.62
C ALA A 115 -2.32 -23.89 -1.81
N LYS A 116 -3.37 -23.89 -2.63
CA LYS A 116 -4.27 -22.75 -2.78
C LYS A 116 -5.03 -22.48 -1.48
N LEU A 117 -5.14 -21.22 -1.10
CA LEU A 117 -5.90 -20.82 0.09
C LEU A 117 -7.41 -20.90 -0.18
N GLY A 118 -8.19 -20.96 0.91
CA GLY A 118 -9.64 -21.10 0.83
C GLY A 118 -10.33 -19.89 0.14
N PRO A 119 -11.46 -20.13 -0.53
CA PRO A 119 -12.14 -19.16 -1.36
C PRO A 119 -12.85 -18.04 -0.58
N GLU A 120 -13.01 -18.17 0.74
CA GLU A 120 -13.65 -17.19 1.60
C GLU A 120 -12.94 -15.82 1.60
N ARG A 121 -11.68 -15.80 1.17
CA ARG A 121 -10.86 -14.58 1.09
C ARG A 121 -10.51 -14.17 -0.33
N ASN A 122 -11.18 -14.72 -1.33
CA ASN A 122 -10.87 -14.44 -2.73
C ASN A 122 -10.81 -12.94 -3.06
N THR A 123 -11.64 -12.08 -2.47
CA THR A 123 -11.57 -10.62 -2.67
C THR A 123 -10.30 -9.95 -2.14
N ALA A 124 -9.49 -10.62 -1.32
CA ALA A 124 -8.25 -10.08 -0.77
C ALA A 124 -7.00 -10.50 -1.56
N PHE A 125 -7.10 -11.42 -2.51
CA PHE A 125 -5.95 -11.95 -3.26
C PHE A 125 -5.52 -11.02 -4.41
N PHE A 126 -5.21 -9.77 -4.10
CA PHE A 126 -4.91 -8.74 -5.09
C PHE A 126 -3.76 -9.11 -6.02
N GLY A 127 -2.71 -9.74 -5.50
CA GLY A 127 -1.59 -10.20 -6.32
C GLY A 127 -2.03 -11.23 -7.37
N LEU A 128 -2.87 -12.19 -6.96
CA LEU A 128 -3.43 -13.20 -7.86
C LEU A 128 -4.33 -12.56 -8.94
N HIS A 129 -5.18 -11.59 -8.55
CA HIS A 129 -6.03 -10.89 -9.50
C HIS A 129 -5.22 -10.15 -10.55
N LEU A 130 -4.17 -9.44 -10.12
CA LEU A 130 -3.36 -8.60 -11.01
C LEU A 130 -2.49 -9.42 -11.93
N VAL A 131 -1.87 -10.52 -11.46
CA VAL A 131 -1.05 -11.37 -12.33
C VAL A 131 -1.90 -12.03 -13.43
N GLN A 132 -3.16 -12.38 -13.12
CA GLN A 132 -4.10 -12.89 -14.12
C GLN A 132 -4.54 -11.84 -15.15
N GLN A 133 -4.41 -10.55 -14.81
CA GLN A 133 -4.63 -9.43 -15.73
C GLN A 133 -3.36 -9.02 -16.50
N GLY A 134 -2.27 -9.75 -16.35
CA GLY A 134 -1.03 -9.55 -17.12
C GLY A 134 0.01 -8.62 -16.49
N TYR A 135 -0.17 -8.20 -15.23
CA TYR A 135 0.86 -7.46 -14.49
C TYR A 135 1.93 -8.39 -13.93
N VAL A 136 3.17 -7.92 -13.83
CA VAL A 136 4.14 -8.53 -12.92
C VAL A 136 3.92 -7.93 -11.54
N VAL A 137 3.82 -8.78 -10.51
CA VAL A 137 3.47 -8.36 -9.16
C VAL A 137 4.59 -8.64 -8.18
N ALA A 138 4.87 -7.69 -7.28
CA ALA A 138 5.70 -7.90 -6.09
C ALA A 138 4.82 -7.88 -4.85
N ALA A 139 4.45 -9.05 -4.32
CA ALA A 139 3.76 -9.17 -3.06
C ALA A 139 4.77 -9.12 -1.90
N VAL A 140 4.54 -8.24 -0.92
CA VAL A 140 5.54 -7.86 0.11
C VAL A 140 4.98 -8.02 1.51
N GLU A 141 5.78 -8.53 2.43
CA GLU A 141 5.43 -8.64 3.84
C GLU A 141 5.59 -7.32 4.61
N ALA A 142 4.87 -7.19 5.74
CA ALA A 142 4.96 -6.03 6.62
C ALA A 142 6.13 -6.15 7.61
N TYR A 143 6.65 -5.02 8.09
CA TYR A 143 7.83 -4.91 8.93
C TYR A 143 7.86 -5.76 10.20
N PRO A 144 6.78 -6.10 10.90
CA PRO A 144 6.89 -6.95 12.08
C PRO A 144 7.55 -8.29 11.77
N PHE A 145 7.27 -8.83 10.60
CA PHE A 145 7.75 -10.14 10.19
C PHE A 145 9.18 -10.11 9.63
N ASN A 146 9.68 -8.94 9.26
CA ASN A 146 11.04 -8.76 8.73
C ASN A 146 12.04 -8.19 9.75
N ILE A 147 11.57 -7.84 10.95
CA ILE A 147 12.43 -7.30 12.04
C ILE A 147 12.55 -8.28 13.21
N LEU A 148 11.53 -9.08 13.49
CA LEU A 148 11.54 -10.13 14.50
C LEU A 148 11.99 -11.45 13.89
N THR A 149 12.89 -12.14 14.56
CA THR A 149 13.24 -13.53 14.23
C THR A 149 12.03 -14.46 14.46
N PRO A 150 11.99 -15.65 13.83
CA PRO A 150 10.93 -16.62 14.10
C PRO A 150 10.77 -16.97 15.58
N ALA A 151 11.86 -17.04 16.33
CA ALA A 151 11.82 -17.31 17.78
C ALA A 151 11.18 -16.14 18.56
N GLU A 152 11.52 -14.89 18.22
CA GLU A 152 10.91 -13.68 18.82
C GLU A 152 9.40 -13.61 18.47
N GLN A 153 9.03 -13.92 17.22
CA GLN A 153 7.61 -13.97 16.83
C GLN A 153 6.83 -15.03 17.63
N ALA A 154 7.40 -16.21 17.79
CA ALA A 154 6.78 -17.30 18.57
C ALA A 154 6.69 -16.95 20.08
N ALA A 155 7.60 -16.16 20.60
CA ALA A 155 7.59 -15.71 22.00
C ALA A 155 6.60 -14.56 22.26
N SER A 156 6.15 -13.85 21.24
CA SER A 156 5.23 -12.72 21.35
C SER A 156 3.85 -13.15 21.85
N LYS A 157 3.29 -12.40 22.80
CA LYS A 157 2.04 -12.76 23.49
C LYS A 157 0.84 -11.95 22.99
N GLY A 158 -0.29 -12.65 22.79
CA GLY A 158 -1.57 -12.08 22.38
C GLY A 158 -1.60 -11.70 20.89
N GLY A 159 -2.80 -11.42 20.37
CA GLY A 159 -3.03 -11.21 18.94
C GLY A 159 -2.19 -10.09 18.29
N MET A 160 -1.87 -9.02 19.03
CA MET A 160 -1.03 -7.91 18.55
C MET A 160 0.37 -7.91 19.19
N GLY A 161 0.78 -9.01 19.85
CA GLY A 161 2.08 -9.13 20.50
C GLY A 161 3.24 -8.91 19.54
N VAL A 162 3.23 -9.60 18.40
CA VAL A 162 4.25 -9.46 17.34
C VAL A 162 4.42 -8.00 16.90
N TRP A 163 3.32 -7.25 16.74
CA TRP A 163 3.36 -5.84 16.35
C TRP A 163 3.98 -4.95 17.42
N ARG A 164 3.58 -5.14 18.70
CA ARG A 164 4.14 -4.39 19.83
C ARG A 164 5.62 -4.65 20.01
N ASP A 165 6.03 -5.92 19.93
CA ASP A 165 7.42 -6.32 20.12
C ASP A 165 8.29 -5.82 18.98
N ALA A 166 7.80 -5.88 17.73
CA ALA A 166 8.49 -5.30 16.58
C ALA A 166 8.63 -3.78 16.70
N ALA A 167 7.58 -3.07 17.10
CA ALA A 167 7.64 -1.62 17.33
C ALA A 167 8.66 -1.25 18.41
N ALA A 168 8.70 -2.02 19.51
CA ALA A 168 9.68 -1.80 20.58
C ALA A 168 11.10 -2.10 20.10
N LYS A 169 11.30 -3.14 19.28
CA LYS A 169 12.61 -3.46 18.70
C LYS A 169 13.06 -2.39 17.72
N LEU A 170 12.17 -1.94 16.81
CA LEU A 170 12.45 -0.86 15.87
C LEU A 170 12.86 0.43 16.60
N ALA A 171 12.11 0.82 17.63
CA ALA A 171 12.42 2.02 18.41
C ALA A 171 13.78 1.96 19.14
N ARG A 172 14.22 0.76 19.55
CA ARG A 172 15.57 0.55 20.14
C ARG A 172 16.70 0.62 19.11
N GLN A 173 16.46 0.07 17.92
CA GLN A 173 17.47 0.03 16.85
C GLN A 173 17.58 1.35 16.11
N GLU A 174 16.45 1.99 15.85
CA GLU A 174 16.32 3.18 15.01
C GLU A 174 15.31 4.17 15.62
N SER A 175 15.70 4.84 16.70
CA SER A 175 14.80 5.68 17.52
C SER A 175 14.05 6.79 16.77
N ARG A 176 14.59 7.23 15.62
CA ARG A 176 13.95 8.23 14.76
C ARG A 176 12.94 7.65 13.77
N TRP A 177 12.95 6.35 13.55
CA TRP A 177 12.10 5.69 12.57
C TRP A 177 10.75 5.32 13.17
N THR A 178 9.65 5.69 12.55
CA THR A 178 8.32 5.23 12.95
C THR A 178 8.01 3.89 12.30
N GLY A 179 7.07 3.14 12.86
CA GLY A 179 6.58 1.91 12.22
C GLY A 179 5.99 2.19 10.84
N MET A 180 5.21 3.31 10.68
CA MET A 180 4.69 3.69 9.37
C MET A 180 5.80 4.09 8.39
N GLY A 181 6.85 4.75 8.88
CA GLY A 181 8.03 5.04 8.07
C GLY A 181 8.73 3.78 7.57
N LYS A 182 8.87 2.76 8.43
CA LYS A 182 9.42 1.45 8.04
C LYS A 182 8.54 0.74 7.01
N LEU A 183 7.22 0.70 7.21
CA LEU A 183 6.27 0.12 6.27
C LEU A 183 6.33 0.78 4.88
N ALA A 184 6.36 2.11 4.83
CA ALA A 184 6.48 2.86 3.57
C ALA A 184 7.84 2.63 2.90
N HIS A 185 8.94 2.63 3.67
CA HIS A 185 10.29 2.37 3.17
C HIS A 185 10.40 0.98 2.53
N ASP A 186 9.95 -0.05 3.22
CA ASP A 186 10.03 -1.43 2.74
C ASP A 186 9.20 -1.61 1.44
N THR A 187 8.03 -0.97 1.36
CA THR A 187 7.20 -0.97 0.15
C THR A 187 7.89 -0.26 -1.02
N ARG A 188 8.59 0.85 -0.78
CA ARG A 188 9.37 1.57 -1.81
C ARG A 188 10.57 0.75 -2.30
N LEU A 189 11.25 0.01 -1.40
CA LEU A 189 12.33 -0.89 -1.79
C LEU A 189 11.84 -2.06 -2.66
N ALA A 190 10.64 -2.58 -2.40
CA ALA A 190 10.06 -3.61 -3.25
C ALA A 190 9.80 -3.12 -4.69
N ALA A 191 9.53 -1.83 -4.88
CA ALA A 191 9.45 -1.25 -6.22
C ALA A 191 10.80 -1.30 -6.94
N ASP A 192 11.94 -1.24 -6.24
CA ASP A 192 13.25 -1.41 -6.87
C ASP A 192 13.46 -2.84 -7.38
N ALA A 193 13.09 -3.85 -6.58
CA ALA A 193 13.14 -5.25 -7.00
C ALA A 193 12.25 -5.49 -8.23
N LEU A 194 11.04 -4.91 -8.24
CA LEU A 194 10.11 -5.01 -9.35
C LEU A 194 10.64 -4.31 -10.61
N ARG A 195 11.19 -3.10 -10.49
CA ARG A 195 11.78 -2.36 -11.62
C ARG A 195 13.02 -3.02 -12.21
N GLY A 196 13.75 -3.80 -11.42
CA GLY A 196 14.89 -4.59 -11.87
C GLY A 196 14.50 -5.86 -12.63
N HIS A 197 13.23 -6.24 -12.65
CA HIS A 197 12.74 -7.42 -13.34
C HIS A 197 12.66 -7.17 -14.85
N GLU A 198 13.23 -8.09 -15.68
CA GLU A 198 13.32 -7.91 -17.13
C GLU A 198 11.97 -7.78 -17.85
N GLY A 199 10.93 -8.44 -17.32
CA GLY A 199 9.56 -8.40 -17.82
C GLY A 199 8.76 -7.15 -17.41
N VAL A 200 9.36 -6.20 -16.69
CA VAL A 200 8.68 -4.98 -16.20
C VAL A 200 9.14 -3.75 -16.97
N ASP A 201 8.18 -2.93 -17.37
CA ASP A 201 8.45 -1.56 -17.80
C ASP A 201 8.69 -0.68 -16.56
N PRO A 202 9.92 -0.22 -16.30
CA PRO A 202 10.25 0.52 -15.08
C PRO A 202 9.57 1.89 -14.98
N THR A 203 8.93 2.36 -16.05
CA THR A 203 8.16 3.61 -16.07
C THR A 203 6.68 3.41 -15.74
N ARG A 204 6.22 2.16 -15.65
CA ARG A 204 4.83 1.79 -15.38
C ARG A 204 4.72 0.92 -14.13
N ILE A 205 4.95 1.55 -12.96
CA ILE A 205 4.86 0.91 -11.65
C ILE A 205 3.69 1.50 -10.87
N ALA A 206 2.85 0.63 -10.31
CA ALA A 206 1.77 0.99 -9.39
C ALA A 206 1.96 0.33 -8.03
N VAL A 207 1.17 0.78 -7.05
CA VAL A 207 1.06 0.13 -5.74
C VAL A 207 -0.41 -0.05 -5.40
N MET A 208 -0.78 -1.24 -4.91
CA MET A 208 -2.16 -1.55 -4.51
C MET A 208 -2.17 -2.35 -3.21
N GLY A 209 -2.99 -1.93 -2.23
CA GLY A 209 -3.08 -2.64 -0.97
C GLY A 209 -4.43 -2.49 -0.27
N HIS A 210 -4.74 -3.43 0.63
CA HIS A 210 -5.94 -3.46 1.45
C HIS A 210 -5.61 -3.27 2.92
N SER A 211 -6.44 -2.52 3.66
CA SER A 211 -6.31 -2.37 5.11
C SER A 211 -4.90 -1.87 5.50
N LEU A 212 -4.10 -2.69 6.21
CA LEU A 212 -2.69 -2.41 6.45
C LEU A 212 -1.93 -2.15 5.15
N GLY A 213 -2.12 -3.00 4.15
CA GLY A 213 -1.51 -2.82 2.82
C GLY A 213 -1.97 -1.54 2.14
N GLY A 214 -3.20 -1.09 2.39
CA GLY A 214 -3.72 0.20 1.95
C GLY A 214 -2.96 1.38 2.57
N LYS A 215 -2.65 1.30 3.89
CA LYS A 215 -1.77 2.28 4.56
C LYS A 215 -0.37 2.29 3.94
N MET A 216 0.21 1.10 3.71
CA MET A 216 1.53 0.96 3.08
C MET A 216 1.54 1.53 1.65
N ALA A 217 0.53 1.19 0.85
CA ALA A 217 0.38 1.66 -0.52
C ALA A 217 0.22 3.19 -0.58
N PHE A 218 -0.61 3.75 0.30
CA PHE A 218 -0.85 5.19 0.38
C PHE A 218 0.44 5.96 0.70
N TYR A 219 1.14 5.60 1.77
CA TYR A 219 2.36 6.31 2.17
C TYR A 219 3.50 6.12 1.17
N ALA A 220 3.73 4.90 0.70
CA ALA A 220 4.78 4.64 -0.29
C ALA A 220 4.49 5.37 -1.60
N GLY A 221 3.25 5.29 -2.10
CA GLY A 221 2.86 5.89 -3.36
C GLY A 221 2.84 7.42 -3.34
N CYS A 222 2.41 8.03 -2.23
CA CYS A 222 2.40 9.50 -2.11
C CYS A 222 3.80 10.11 -2.00
N LEU A 223 4.78 9.37 -1.48
CA LEU A 223 6.14 9.87 -1.24
C LEU A 223 7.14 9.45 -2.32
N ASP A 224 6.76 8.55 -3.22
CA ASP A 224 7.67 8.03 -4.24
C ASP A 224 7.13 8.30 -5.65
N PRO A 225 7.72 9.25 -6.38
CA PRO A 225 7.24 9.65 -7.71
C PRO A 225 7.42 8.57 -8.79
N ARG A 226 8.06 7.45 -8.48
CA ARG A 226 8.18 6.31 -9.40
C ARG A 226 6.84 5.59 -9.60
N PHE A 227 5.93 5.67 -8.62
CA PHE A 227 4.58 5.15 -8.77
C PHE A 227 3.73 6.05 -9.66
N LYS A 228 3.04 5.45 -10.63
CA LYS A 228 2.10 6.13 -11.54
C LYS A 228 0.67 6.10 -11.03
N ALA A 229 0.34 5.06 -10.26
CA ALA A 229 -0.99 4.87 -9.69
C ALA A 229 -0.90 4.22 -8.30
N ILE A 230 -1.81 4.64 -7.43
CA ILE A 230 -2.00 4.14 -6.08
C ILE A 230 -3.44 3.64 -5.96
N VAL A 231 -3.64 2.39 -5.55
CA VAL A 231 -4.96 1.88 -5.15
C VAL A 231 -4.89 1.50 -3.67
N ALA A 232 -5.68 2.17 -2.84
CA ALA A 232 -5.77 1.88 -1.43
C ALA A 232 -7.20 1.45 -1.06
N SER A 233 -7.34 0.33 -0.36
CA SER A 233 -8.63 -0.26 -0.03
C SER A 233 -8.86 -0.25 1.46
N ASP A 234 -9.91 0.44 1.88
CA ASP A 234 -10.48 0.50 3.24
C ASP A 234 -9.42 0.56 4.36
N PHE A 235 -8.53 1.53 4.26
CA PHE A 235 -7.38 1.68 5.15
C PHE A 235 -7.55 2.77 6.22
N GLY A 236 -8.62 3.54 6.14
CA GLY A 236 -8.94 4.63 7.05
C GLY A 236 -8.13 5.88 6.75
N ILE A 237 -8.42 6.57 5.61
CA ILE A 237 -7.67 7.78 5.22
C ILE A 237 -7.83 8.93 6.22
N ALA A 238 -8.97 9.06 6.91
CA ALA A 238 -9.11 10.04 7.97
C ALA A 238 -8.36 9.61 9.23
N TRP A 239 -7.68 10.55 9.91
CA TRP A 239 -6.90 10.27 11.12
C TRP A 239 -7.68 9.54 12.22
N ASP A 240 -8.98 9.81 12.33
CA ASP A 240 -9.82 9.31 13.41
C ASP A 240 -10.64 8.07 12.99
N SER A 241 -10.50 7.59 11.76
CA SER A 241 -11.29 6.44 11.28
C SER A 241 -10.69 5.09 11.63
N THR A 242 -9.42 5.02 12.05
CA THR A 242 -8.75 3.76 12.44
C THR A 242 -7.64 3.98 13.48
N ASN A 243 -6.82 2.99 13.66
CA ASN A 243 -5.84 2.84 14.74
C ASN A 243 -4.48 3.52 14.47
N TRP A 244 -4.43 4.67 13.83
CA TRP A 244 -3.18 5.39 13.51
C TRP A 244 -2.27 5.68 14.72
N GLY A 245 -2.85 5.80 15.91
CA GLY A 245 -2.13 6.01 17.17
C GLY A 245 -1.43 4.79 17.75
N ASP A 246 -1.60 3.61 17.15
CA ASP A 246 -0.93 2.40 17.62
C ASP A 246 0.60 2.52 17.50
N ALA A 247 1.32 1.91 18.46
CA ALA A 247 2.78 1.98 18.54
C ALA A 247 3.51 1.50 17.29
N TRP A 248 2.90 0.59 16.54
CA TRP A 248 3.45 0.06 15.30
C TRP A 248 3.18 0.93 14.06
N TYR A 249 2.51 2.07 14.22
CA TYR A 249 2.42 3.13 13.21
C TYR A 249 3.18 4.36 13.68
N PHE A 250 2.52 5.26 14.38
CA PHE A 250 3.09 6.52 14.85
C PHE A 250 3.27 6.60 16.36
N GLY A 251 2.50 5.81 17.11
CA GLY A 251 2.51 5.85 18.58
C GLY A 251 2.28 7.25 19.12
N SER A 252 3.09 7.66 20.09
CA SER A 252 3.01 8.99 20.72
C SER A 252 3.32 10.15 19.76
N LYS A 253 3.98 9.91 18.60
CA LYS A 253 4.29 10.95 17.62
C LYS A 253 3.06 11.49 16.91
N LEU A 254 1.97 10.69 16.80
CA LEU A 254 0.76 11.10 16.08
C LEU A 254 0.20 12.44 16.57
N LYS A 255 0.16 12.65 17.89
CA LYS A 255 -0.37 13.90 18.47
C LYS A 255 0.45 15.12 18.03
N ALA A 256 1.78 15.02 18.05
CA ALA A 256 2.65 16.10 17.59
C ALA A 256 2.51 16.35 16.08
N MET A 257 2.48 15.29 15.27
CA MET A 257 2.28 15.40 13.81
C MET A 257 0.98 16.13 13.46
N ARG A 258 -0.12 15.82 14.14
CA ARG A 258 -1.41 16.51 13.96
C ARG A 258 -1.33 17.99 14.41
N ALA A 259 -0.71 18.26 15.55
CA ALA A 259 -0.51 19.63 16.04
C ALA A 259 0.35 20.48 15.10
N ASP A 260 1.34 19.85 14.45
CA ASP A 260 2.17 20.47 13.42
C ASP A 260 1.43 20.62 12.07
N GLY A 261 0.15 20.22 11.99
CA GLY A 261 -0.70 20.35 10.80
C GLY A 261 -0.38 19.37 9.69
N LEU A 262 0.26 18.22 9.97
CA LEU A 262 0.38 17.13 9.00
C LEU A 262 -0.96 16.42 8.84
N SER A 263 -1.42 16.26 7.59
CA SER A 263 -2.71 15.67 7.28
C SER A 263 -2.67 14.84 5.98
N HIS A 264 -3.56 13.85 5.87
CA HIS A 264 -3.54 12.94 4.74
C HIS A 264 -3.98 13.59 3.43
N GLU A 265 -4.82 14.64 3.46
CA GLU A 265 -5.11 15.45 2.27
C GLU A 265 -3.87 16.15 1.73
N GLN A 266 -2.97 16.65 2.62
CA GLN A 266 -1.68 17.21 2.20
C GLN A 266 -0.79 16.13 1.57
N LEU A 267 -0.71 14.95 2.20
CA LEU A 267 0.12 13.85 1.70
C LEU A 267 -0.37 13.39 0.33
N LEU A 268 -1.70 13.25 0.15
CA LEU A 268 -2.30 12.89 -1.13
C LEU A 268 -2.08 13.99 -2.18
N ALA A 269 -2.19 15.26 -1.81
CA ALA A 269 -1.87 16.37 -2.71
C ALA A 269 -0.40 16.38 -3.15
N CYS A 270 0.52 16.01 -2.24
CA CYS A 270 1.93 15.85 -2.56
C CYS A 270 2.20 14.71 -3.57
N ALA A 271 1.30 13.75 -3.72
CA ALA A 271 1.43 12.69 -4.71
C ALA A 271 1.29 13.19 -6.15
N ALA A 272 0.61 14.33 -6.37
CA ALA A 272 0.35 14.82 -7.72
C ALA A 272 1.64 14.93 -8.58
N PRO A 273 1.65 14.43 -9.81
CA PRO A 273 0.52 13.95 -10.63
C PRO A 273 0.22 12.44 -10.56
N THR A 274 0.72 11.70 -9.57
CA THR A 274 0.43 10.28 -9.37
C THR A 274 -1.07 10.07 -9.13
N SER A 275 -1.70 9.16 -9.86
CA SER A 275 -3.14 8.91 -9.73
C SER A 275 -3.48 8.08 -8.49
N PHE A 276 -4.65 8.32 -7.88
CA PHE A 276 -5.10 7.65 -6.66
C PHE A 276 -6.54 7.13 -6.79
N PHE A 277 -6.77 5.89 -6.39
CA PHE A 277 -8.10 5.28 -6.29
C PHE A 277 -8.33 4.76 -4.88
N LEU A 278 -9.43 5.18 -4.26
CA LEU A 278 -9.88 4.67 -2.97
C LEU A 278 -11.01 3.65 -3.15
N ILE A 279 -10.78 2.41 -2.73
CA ILE A 279 -11.88 1.46 -2.50
C ILE A 279 -12.33 1.69 -1.06
N ALA A 280 -13.51 2.28 -0.88
CA ALA A 280 -14.06 2.61 0.42
C ALA A 280 -15.00 1.51 0.93
N GLY A 281 -15.01 1.36 2.25
CA GLY A 281 -15.79 0.35 2.95
C GLY A 281 -16.06 0.76 4.39
N GLN A 282 -15.68 -0.08 5.36
CA GLN A 282 -15.99 0.13 6.77
C GLN A 282 -15.34 1.39 7.36
N TYR A 283 -14.07 1.67 7.00
CA TYR A 283 -13.28 2.77 7.58
C TYR A 283 -13.22 4.02 6.70
N ASP A 284 -13.61 3.90 5.44
CA ASP A 284 -13.50 4.93 4.41
C ASP A 284 -14.86 5.15 3.72
N SER A 285 -15.83 5.71 4.43
CA SER A 285 -17.10 6.09 3.82
C SER A 285 -16.97 7.36 2.98
N GLN A 286 -17.85 7.54 1.99
CA GLN A 286 -17.91 8.76 1.17
C GLN A 286 -17.98 10.03 2.02
N ALA A 287 -18.75 10.01 3.11
CA ALA A 287 -18.90 11.17 3.99
C ALA A 287 -17.60 11.54 4.72
N ALA A 288 -16.80 10.52 5.14
CA ALA A 288 -15.55 10.75 5.85
C ALA A 288 -14.40 11.12 4.91
N CYS A 289 -14.34 10.52 3.73
CA CYS A 289 -13.21 10.64 2.80
C CYS A 289 -13.38 11.74 1.76
N GLY A 290 -14.62 12.04 1.36
CA GLY A 290 -14.93 13.03 0.31
C GLY A 290 -14.19 14.35 0.49
N PRO A 291 -14.28 15.01 1.66
CA PRO A 291 -13.56 16.27 1.90
C PRO A 291 -12.04 16.18 1.74
N ILE A 292 -11.43 15.05 2.14
CA ILE A 292 -9.98 14.79 2.01
C ILE A 292 -9.60 14.67 0.53
N LEU A 293 -10.36 13.87 -0.22
CA LEU A 293 -10.13 13.67 -1.65
C LEU A 293 -10.34 14.97 -2.44
N ASP A 294 -11.38 15.75 -2.11
CA ASP A 294 -11.69 17.00 -2.78
C ASP A 294 -10.62 18.08 -2.53
N ALA A 295 -10.05 18.11 -1.34
CA ALA A 295 -8.92 19.00 -1.04
C ALA A 295 -7.71 18.67 -1.93
N ALA A 296 -7.37 17.38 -2.06
CA ALA A 296 -6.25 16.94 -2.90
C ALA A 296 -6.53 17.11 -4.41
N ARG A 297 -7.78 16.86 -4.87
CA ARG A 297 -8.18 17.07 -6.28
C ARG A 297 -7.87 18.49 -6.78
N LYS A 298 -8.08 19.51 -5.94
CA LYS A 298 -7.76 20.90 -6.30
C LYS A 298 -6.30 21.09 -6.70
N VAL A 299 -5.40 20.37 -6.04
CA VAL A 299 -3.97 20.38 -6.38
C VAL A 299 -3.70 19.59 -7.65
N HIS A 300 -4.31 18.42 -7.83
CA HIS A 300 -4.16 17.61 -9.03
C HIS A 300 -4.63 18.35 -10.30
N LEU A 301 -5.65 19.20 -10.18
CA LEU A 301 -6.10 20.08 -11.27
C LEU A 301 -5.01 21.03 -11.75
N LEU A 302 -4.10 21.50 -10.88
CA LEU A 302 -2.97 22.34 -11.29
C LEU A 302 -2.01 21.59 -12.25
N TYR A 303 -1.99 20.27 -12.20
CA TYR A 303 -1.21 19.42 -13.11
C TYR A 303 -2.01 18.99 -14.36
N GLY A 304 -3.22 19.52 -14.56
CA GLY A 304 -4.11 19.11 -15.66
C GLY A 304 -4.62 17.68 -15.51
N LYS A 305 -4.80 17.20 -14.28
CA LYS A 305 -5.20 15.83 -13.92
C LYS A 305 -6.53 15.84 -13.17
N ASP A 306 -7.62 16.08 -13.88
CA ASP A 306 -8.98 16.13 -13.34
C ASP A 306 -9.56 14.75 -12.97
N ASP A 307 -9.11 13.69 -13.64
CA ASP A 307 -9.52 12.29 -13.46
C ASP A 307 -8.55 11.45 -12.62
N SER A 308 -7.60 12.10 -11.91
CA SER A 308 -6.52 11.37 -11.23
C SER A 308 -6.88 10.83 -9.85
N ILE A 309 -7.95 11.35 -9.21
CA ILE A 309 -8.42 10.88 -7.90
C ILE A 309 -9.85 10.40 -8.04
N GLU A 310 -10.04 9.09 -7.84
CA GLU A 310 -11.34 8.45 -7.87
C GLU A 310 -11.62 7.64 -6.60
N MET A 311 -12.88 7.27 -6.39
CA MET A 311 -13.34 6.51 -5.25
C MET A 311 -14.54 5.64 -5.64
N PHE A 312 -14.59 4.44 -5.06
CA PHE A 312 -15.77 3.57 -5.08
C PHE A 312 -16.13 3.18 -3.65
N ASP A 313 -17.25 3.66 -3.13
CA ASP A 313 -17.79 3.26 -1.83
C ASP A 313 -18.75 2.09 -2.00
N HIS A 314 -18.36 0.91 -1.54
CA HIS A 314 -19.20 -0.29 -1.69
C HIS A 314 -20.17 -0.51 -0.52
N HIS A 315 -20.14 0.34 0.50
CA HIS A 315 -21.08 0.33 1.64
C HIS A 315 -21.19 -1.01 2.40
N THR A 316 -20.30 -1.95 2.15
CA THR A 316 -20.26 -3.25 2.84
C THR A 316 -19.03 -3.29 3.74
N GLY A 317 -18.91 -4.15 4.69
CA GLY A 317 -17.86 -4.20 5.71
C GLY A 317 -16.42 -3.91 5.24
N HIS A 318 -15.45 -4.48 5.91
CA HIS A 318 -14.03 -4.22 5.65
C HIS A 318 -13.50 -4.84 4.35
N GLN A 319 -14.08 -5.94 3.90
CA GLN A 319 -13.61 -6.61 2.68
C GLN A 319 -14.18 -5.92 1.43
N PRO A 320 -13.36 -5.67 0.39
CA PRO A 320 -13.85 -5.04 -0.83
C PRO A 320 -14.89 -5.92 -1.53
N SER A 321 -15.89 -5.29 -2.14
CA SER A 321 -16.83 -5.99 -3.02
C SER A 321 -16.20 -6.28 -4.39
N TRP A 322 -16.75 -7.27 -5.10
CA TRP A 322 -16.30 -7.61 -6.46
C TRP A 322 -16.47 -6.43 -7.43
N ASP A 323 -17.55 -5.65 -7.27
CA ASP A 323 -17.78 -4.49 -8.13
C ASP A 323 -16.77 -3.37 -7.87
N ALA A 324 -16.42 -3.13 -6.60
CA ALA A 324 -15.37 -2.18 -6.24
C ALA A 324 -14.00 -2.60 -6.80
N LEU A 325 -13.67 -3.90 -6.74
CA LEU A 325 -12.44 -4.44 -7.33
C LEU A 325 -12.42 -4.28 -8.84
N LYS A 326 -13.51 -4.62 -9.54
CA LYS A 326 -13.60 -4.47 -10.99
C LYS A 326 -13.47 -3.00 -11.41
N SER A 327 -14.09 -2.09 -10.68
CA SER A 327 -13.95 -0.64 -10.91
C SER A 327 -12.50 -0.20 -10.74
N ALA A 328 -11.84 -0.57 -9.65
CA ALA A 328 -10.44 -0.25 -9.40
C ALA A 328 -9.49 -0.83 -10.46
N TYR A 329 -9.72 -2.06 -10.92
CA TYR A 329 -8.89 -2.68 -11.95
C TYR A 329 -9.10 -2.06 -13.35
N LEU A 330 -10.31 -1.65 -13.71
CA LEU A 330 -10.56 -0.88 -14.94
C LEU A 330 -9.79 0.44 -14.90
N TRP A 331 -9.92 1.17 -13.79
CA TRP A 331 -9.21 2.42 -13.59
C TRP A 331 -7.68 2.21 -13.61
N LEU A 332 -7.17 1.22 -12.90
CA LEU A 332 -5.74 0.92 -12.85
C LEU A 332 -5.20 0.59 -14.25
N ALA A 333 -5.92 -0.23 -15.02
CA ALA A 333 -5.51 -0.57 -16.39
C ALA A 333 -5.41 0.69 -17.27
N GLN A 334 -6.36 1.61 -17.16
CA GLN A 334 -6.31 2.89 -17.87
C GLN A 334 -5.09 3.73 -17.46
N LYS A 335 -4.81 3.87 -16.15
CA LYS A 335 -3.68 4.67 -15.66
C LYS A 335 -2.31 4.04 -15.94
N MET A 336 -2.28 2.73 -16.18
CA MET A 336 -1.06 1.96 -16.45
C MET A 336 -0.88 1.59 -17.92
N ASP A 337 -1.70 2.12 -18.83
CA ASP A 337 -1.68 1.77 -20.28
C ASP A 337 -1.72 0.25 -20.52
N MET A 338 -2.56 -0.44 -19.74
CA MET A 338 -2.80 -1.87 -19.88
C MET A 338 -4.08 -2.13 -20.68
N PRO A 339 -4.17 -3.30 -21.35
CA PRO A 339 -5.42 -3.70 -21.98
C PRO A 339 -6.57 -3.71 -20.98
N ARG A 340 -7.79 -3.45 -21.47
CA ARG A 340 -9.00 -3.56 -20.63
C ARG A 340 -9.08 -4.97 -20.02
N PRO A 341 -9.22 -5.12 -18.70
CA PRO A 341 -9.28 -6.41 -18.05
C PRO A 341 -10.44 -7.28 -18.55
N ASP A 342 -10.16 -8.55 -18.77
CA ASP A 342 -11.19 -9.59 -18.83
C ASP A 342 -11.44 -10.10 -17.42
N PHE A 343 -12.68 -9.98 -16.94
CA PHE A 343 -13.05 -10.35 -15.58
C PHE A 343 -13.52 -11.81 -15.44
N ALA A 344 -13.42 -12.63 -16.48
CA ALA A 344 -13.86 -14.03 -16.42
C ALA A 344 -13.25 -14.81 -15.24
N TYR A 345 -11.97 -14.57 -14.95
CA TYR A 345 -11.28 -15.17 -13.80
C TYR A 345 -11.84 -14.64 -12.46
N LEU A 346 -12.08 -13.34 -12.32
CA LEU A 346 -12.67 -12.76 -11.12
C LEU A 346 -14.11 -13.26 -10.89
N ASP A 347 -14.88 -13.41 -11.95
CA ASP A 347 -16.23 -13.97 -11.88
C ASP A 347 -16.22 -15.45 -11.45
N GLN A 348 -15.19 -16.20 -11.84
CA GLN A 348 -14.98 -17.56 -11.32
C GLN A 348 -14.69 -17.53 -9.82
N LEU A 349 -13.76 -16.71 -9.34
CA LEU A 349 -13.44 -16.57 -7.92
C LEU A 349 -14.65 -16.13 -7.10
N ALA A 350 -15.47 -15.22 -7.62
CA ALA A 350 -16.70 -14.77 -6.98
C ALA A 350 -17.71 -15.94 -6.81
N ARG A 351 -17.86 -16.77 -7.83
CA ARG A 351 -18.71 -17.98 -7.76
C ARG A 351 -18.18 -19.00 -6.75
N GLU A 352 -16.86 -19.20 -6.67
CA GLU A 352 -16.23 -20.09 -5.69
C GLU A 352 -16.47 -19.59 -4.27
N GLN A 353 -16.28 -18.31 -4.02
CA GLN A 353 -16.52 -17.67 -2.72
C GLN A 353 -17.99 -17.78 -2.30
N ALA A 354 -18.93 -17.54 -3.21
CA ALA A 354 -20.35 -17.64 -2.92
C ALA A 354 -20.81 -19.09 -2.59
N LYS A 355 -20.13 -20.09 -3.13
CA LYS A 355 -20.41 -21.51 -2.80
C LYS A 355 -19.87 -21.91 -1.42
N SER A 356 -18.73 -21.33 -1.00
CA SER A 356 -18.14 -21.62 0.32
C SER A 356 -18.87 -20.95 1.49
N ALA A 357 -19.66 -19.93 1.22
CA ALA A 357 -20.47 -19.22 2.22
C ALA A 357 -21.82 -19.90 2.52
N LYS A 358 -22.19 -20.95 1.77
CA LYS A 358 -23.39 -21.77 1.97
C LYS A 358 -23.07 -23.02 2.74
#